data_744d43570aedd347fc6f0f3a488230c2
#
_entry.id   744d43570aedd347fc6f0f3a488230c2
#
_cell.length_a   1.000
_cell.length_b   1.000
_cell.length_c   1.000
_cell.angle_alpha   90.00
_cell.angle_beta   90.00
_cell.angle_gamma   90.00
#
_symmetry.space_group_name_H-M   'P 1'
#
loop_
_entity.id
_entity.type
_entity.pdbx_description
1 polymer ?
#
loop_
_entity_poly.entity_id
_entity_poly.type
_entity_poly.pdbx_seq_one_letter_code
_entity_poly.pdbx_strand_id
1 'polypeptide(L)'
;MSESIQNLKSKIQNSAGRQRGRLVRHYFVISVILIGGGLLSSGVLEIYFRYRESQENLTVLQQEVAAAAAFKTEQFIQQIETAMRTATKSPEIARKGLSEEFQAELTRLLLVTPAVEEVVVLDIAGHIRLQASRFRAILPEDKDEIPPQTAFETAKKGRSFLGPVYFARGSEPYNSIAVPVERFAGELMGILWAKVNLKYIWEIIQGIKVERPDTLIS
;
A
#
# COMPACT_ATOMS: atom_id res chain seq x y z
N MET A 1 -22.80 98.68 -14.45
CA MET A 1 -23.48 97.55 -15.15
C MET A 1 -22.48 96.52 -15.63
N SER A 2 -21.22 96.81 -15.87
CA SER A 2 -20.18 95.87 -16.33
C SER A 2 -19.70 94.89 -15.25
N GLU A 3 -19.53 95.34 -13.98
CA GLU A 3 -19.03 94.53 -12.90
C GLU A 3 -19.97 93.36 -12.46
N SER A 4 -21.27 93.56 -12.50
CA SER A 4 -22.24 92.50 -12.16
C SER A 4 -22.21 91.35 -13.17
N ILE A 5 -21.92 91.60 -14.45
CA ILE A 5 -21.82 90.56 -15.48
C ILE A 5 -20.55 89.73 -15.32
N GLN A 6 -19.44 90.35 -14.94
CA GLN A 6 -18.18 89.62 -14.66
C GLN A 6 -18.27 88.75 -13.43
N ASN A 7 -18.91 89.23 -12.37
CA ASN A 7 -19.15 88.41 -11.16
C ASN A 7 -20.06 87.21 -11.42
N LEU A 8 -21.08 87.34 -12.28
CA LEU A 8 -21.94 86.20 -12.66
C LEU A 8 -21.18 85.18 -13.50
N LYS A 9 -20.34 85.61 -14.45
CA LYS A 9 -19.55 84.67 -15.27
C LYS A 9 -18.52 83.93 -14.46
N SER A 10 -17.86 84.52 -13.49
CA SER A 10 -16.89 83.84 -12.62
C SER A 10 -17.57 82.82 -11.67
N LYS A 11 -18.78 83.13 -11.22
CA LYS A 11 -19.56 82.23 -10.34
C LYS A 11 -20.07 80.99 -11.09
N ILE A 12 -20.48 81.16 -12.38
CA ILE A 12 -20.90 80.08 -13.26
C ILE A 12 -19.71 79.19 -13.64
N GLN A 13 -18.55 79.79 -13.94
CA GLN A 13 -17.34 79.06 -14.29
C GLN A 13 -16.80 78.21 -13.11
N ASN A 14 -16.83 78.74 -11.90
CA ASN A 14 -16.39 78.03 -10.72
C ASN A 14 -17.35 76.91 -10.29
N SER A 15 -18.67 77.04 -10.53
CA SER A 15 -19.62 75.98 -10.24
C SER A 15 -19.52 74.80 -11.19
N ALA A 16 -19.26 75.05 -12.48
CA ALA A 16 -19.07 74.01 -13.52
C ALA A 16 -17.79 73.18 -13.31
N GLY A 17 -16.71 73.83 -12.83
CA GLY A 17 -15.44 73.12 -12.52
C GLY A 17 -15.54 72.22 -11.30
N ARG A 18 -16.30 72.60 -10.32
CA ARG A 18 -16.48 71.84 -9.04
C ARG A 18 -17.38 70.59 -9.23
N GLN A 19 -18.35 70.62 -10.13
CA GLN A 19 -19.19 69.46 -10.46
C GLN A 19 -18.45 68.44 -11.32
N ARG A 20 -17.64 68.87 -12.28
CA ARG A 20 -16.81 67.96 -13.11
C ARG A 20 -15.81 67.19 -12.29
N GLY A 21 -15.15 67.78 -11.31
CA GLY A 21 -14.21 67.08 -10.45
C GLY A 21 -14.82 66.02 -9.57
N ARG A 22 -16.08 66.21 -9.15
CA ARG A 22 -16.85 65.23 -8.35
C ARG A 22 -17.25 64.01 -9.19
N LEU A 23 -17.72 64.20 -10.38
CA LEU A 23 -18.10 63.14 -11.31
C LEU A 23 -16.89 62.27 -11.70
N VAL A 24 -15.77 62.89 -12.09
CA VAL A 24 -14.54 62.17 -12.44
C VAL A 24 -14.06 61.32 -11.24
N ARG A 25 -14.12 61.81 -10.05
CA ARG A 25 -13.72 61.07 -8.86
C ARG A 25 -14.64 59.88 -8.57
N HIS A 26 -15.94 60.01 -8.82
CA HIS A 26 -16.88 58.89 -8.65
C HIS A 26 -16.65 57.78 -9.69
N TYR A 27 -16.48 58.18 -10.97
CA TYR A 27 -16.17 57.22 -12.02
C TYR A 27 -14.83 56.52 -11.78
N PHE A 28 -13.80 57.22 -11.33
CA PHE A 28 -12.51 56.64 -10.99
C PHE A 28 -12.66 55.63 -9.82
N VAL A 29 -13.35 55.97 -8.75
CA VAL A 29 -13.54 55.07 -7.65
C VAL A 29 -14.34 53.80 -8.05
N ILE A 30 -15.41 54.00 -8.82
CA ILE A 30 -16.18 52.86 -9.33
C ILE A 30 -15.33 51.97 -10.24
N SER A 31 -14.50 52.52 -11.11
CA SER A 31 -13.61 51.73 -11.97
C SER A 31 -12.57 50.94 -11.16
N VAL A 32 -11.99 51.55 -10.14
CA VAL A 32 -11.04 50.88 -9.24
C VAL A 32 -11.69 49.76 -8.46
N ILE A 33 -12.93 49.94 -7.96
CA ILE A 33 -13.68 48.91 -7.25
C ILE A 33 -14.07 47.77 -8.19
N LEU A 34 -14.49 48.06 -9.43
CA LEU A 34 -14.84 47.07 -10.44
C LEU A 34 -13.64 46.22 -10.85
N ILE A 35 -12.51 46.86 -11.16
CA ILE A 35 -11.29 46.16 -11.58
C ILE A 35 -10.69 45.39 -10.39
N GLY A 36 -10.56 46.05 -9.23
CA GLY A 36 -10.02 45.39 -8.02
C GLY A 36 -10.89 44.26 -7.51
N GLY A 37 -12.21 44.45 -7.50
CA GLY A 37 -13.17 43.42 -7.12
C GLY A 37 -13.17 42.23 -8.08
N GLY A 38 -13.03 42.50 -9.38
CA GLY A 38 -12.91 41.42 -10.40
C GLY A 38 -11.64 40.61 -10.23
N LEU A 39 -10.51 41.23 -9.98
CA LEU A 39 -9.24 40.53 -9.74
C LEU A 39 -9.24 39.74 -8.43
N LEU A 40 -9.81 40.31 -7.37
CA LEU A 40 -9.92 39.59 -6.09
C LEU A 40 -10.86 38.39 -6.18
N SER A 41 -11.99 38.53 -6.84
CA SER A 41 -12.93 37.40 -7.02
C SER A 41 -12.34 36.29 -7.89
N SER A 42 -11.59 36.63 -8.92
CA SER A 42 -10.88 35.66 -9.75
C SER A 42 -9.82 34.89 -8.94
N GLY A 43 -9.03 35.59 -8.13
CA GLY A 43 -8.02 34.95 -7.27
C GLY A 43 -8.62 34.01 -6.22
N VAL A 44 -9.71 34.42 -5.58
CA VAL A 44 -10.40 33.59 -4.58
C VAL A 44 -11.00 32.32 -5.24
N LEU A 45 -11.60 32.47 -6.42
CA LEU A 45 -12.15 31.34 -7.18
C LEU A 45 -11.04 30.35 -7.59
N GLU A 46 -9.90 30.86 -8.07
CA GLU A 46 -8.76 30.01 -8.44
C GLU A 46 -8.20 29.24 -7.25
N ILE A 47 -8.03 29.88 -6.10
CA ILE A 47 -7.58 29.24 -4.86
C ILE A 47 -8.58 28.17 -4.43
N TYR A 48 -9.88 28.46 -4.50
CA TYR A 48 -10.93 27.50 -4.13
C TYR A 48 -10.94 26.28 -5.03
N PHE A 49 -10.83 26.44 -6.35
CA PHE A 49 -10.78 25.31 -7.28
C PHE A 49 -9.49 24.50 -7.13
N ARG A 50 -8.33 25.11 -6.98
CA ARG A 50 -7.05 24.42 -6.73
C ARG A 50 -7.05 23.64 -5.43
N TYR A 51 -7.64 24.21 -4.38
CA TYR A 51 -7.73 23.49 -3.10
C TYR A 51 -8.61 22.24 -3.21
N ARG A 52 -9.71 22.32 -3.91
CA ARG A 52 -10.62 21.20 -4.12
C ARG A 52 -10.01 20.11 -5.01
N GLU A 53 -9.39 20.49 -6.10
CA GLU A 53 -8.70 19.57 -7.02
C GLU A 53 -7.52 18.85 -6.34
N SER A 54 -6.77 19.55 -5.49
CA SER A 54 -5.68 18.96 -4.71
C SER A 54 -6.16 17.90 -3.72
N GLN A 55 -7.32 18.08 -3.10
CA GLN A 55 -7.91 17.11 -2.17
C GLN A 55 -8.37 15.83 -2.90
N GLU A 56 -9.01 15.97 -4.05
CA GLU A 56 -9.49 14.84 -4.84
C GLU A 56 -8.33 14.01 -5.39
N ASN A 57 -7.27 14.64 -5.90
CA ASN A 57 -6.08 13.98 -6.42
C ASN A 57 -5.29 13.22 -5.35
N LEU A 58 -5.19 13.75 -4.12
CA LEU A 58 -4.53 13.07 -3.01
C LEU A 58 -5.26 11.79 -2.60
N THR A 59 -6.58 11.82 -2.59
CA THR A 59 -7.39 10.65 -2.22
C THR A 59 -7.26 9.54 -3.25
N VAL A 60 -7.30 9.86 -4.54
CA VAL A 60 -7.11 8.89 -5.63
C VAL A 60 -5.72 8.28 -5.58
N LEU A 61 -4.67 9.10 -5.41
CA LEU A 61 -3.30 8.60 -5.31
C LEU A 61 -3.10 7.68 -4.11
N GLN A 62 -3.68 8.01 -2.95
CA GLN A 62 -3.62 7.14 -1.78
C GLN A 62 -4.34 5.80 -2.00
N GLN A 63 -5.47 5.80 -2.70
CA GLN A 63 -6.19 4.58 -3.05
C GLN A 63 -5.40 3.71 -4.02
N GLU A 64 -4.77 4.30 -5.03
CA GLU A 64 -3.92 3.57 -5.98
C GLU A 64 -2.72 2.93 -5.30
N VAL A 65 -2.03 3.67 -4.42
CA VAL A 65 -0.89 3.16 -3.66
C VAL A 65 -1.33 2.03 -2.71
N ALA A 66 -2.44 2.19 -2.03
CA ALA A 66 -2.99 1.16 -1.14
C ALA A 66 -3.39 -0.10 -1.91
N ALA A 67 -4.05 0.06 -3.07
CA ALA A 67 -4.42 -1.05 -3.94
C ALA A 67 -3.19 -1.78 -4.50
N ALA A 68 -2.17 -1.04 -4.93
CA ALA A 68 -0.91 -1.62 -5.41
C ALA A 68 -0.17 -2.38 -4.29
N ALA A 69 -0.16 -1.84 -3.08
CA ALA A 69 0.43 -2.51 -1.92
C ALA A 69 -0.32 -3.80 -1.56
N ALA A 70 -1.66 -3.76 -1.55
CA ALA A 70 -2.50 -4.93 -1.30
C ALA A 70 -2.26 -6.02 -2.35
N PHE A 71 -2.26 -5.65 -3.64
CA PHE A 71 -1.99 -6.58 -4.74
C PHE A 71 -0.61 -7.23 -4.64
N LYS A 72 0.43 -6.45 -4.35
CA LYS A 72 1.78 -6.99 -4.18
C LYS A 72 1.89 -7.92 -2.96
N THR A 73 1.19 -7.60 -1.87
CA THR A 73 1.15 -8.46 -0.69
C THR A 73 0.48 -9.79 -1.00
N GLU A 74 -0.65 -9.77 -1.70
CA GLU A 74 -1.34 -10.97 -2.14
C GLU A 74 -0.46 -11.82 -3.07
N GLN A 75 0.17 -11.17 -4.04
CA GLN A 75 1.10 -11.82 -4.97
C GLN A 75 2.28 -12.49 -4.23
N PHE A 76 2.83 -11.83 -3.22
CA PHE A 76 3.90 -12.39 -2.40
C PHE A 76 3.46 -13.65 -1.66
N ILE A 77 2.30 -13.63 -1.02
CA ILE A 77 1.75 -14.80 -0.32
C ILE A 77 1.48 -15.95 -1.31
N GLN A 78 0.89 -15.66 -2.46
CA GLN A 78 0.62 -16.64 -3.52
C GLN A 78 1.90 -17.27 -4.08
N GLN A 79 2.99 -16.49 -4.21
CA GLN A 79 4.29 -17.01 -4.63
C GLN A 79 4.84 -18.02 -3.62
N ILE A 80 4.75 -17.72 -2.33
CA ILE A 80 5.20 -18.64 -1.28
C ILE A 80 4.35 -19.90 -1.28
N GLU A 81 3.02 -19.78 -1.32
CA GLU A 81 2.13 -20.93 -1.41
C GLU A 81 2.45 -21.80 -2.62
N THR A 82 2.68 -21.20 -3.78
CA THR A 82 3.04 -21.92 -5.00
C THR A 82 4.38 -22.62 -4.87
N ALA A 83 5.38 -21.99 -4.26
CA ALA A 83 6.68 -22.61 -4.01
C ALA A 83 6.54 -23.83 -3.07
N MET A 84 5.76 -23.69 -1.99
CA MET A 84 5.47 -24.78 -1.08
C MET A 84 4.74 -25.95 -1.77
N ARG A 85 3.69 -25.65 -2.56
CA ARG A 85 2.96 -26.65 -3.33
C ARG A 85 3.85 -27.33 -4.38
N THR A 86 4.79 -26.61 -4.96
CA THR A 86 5.76 -27.19 -5.91
C THR A 86 6.70 -28.16 -5.20
N ALA A 87 7.20 -27.79 -4.03
CA ALA A 87 8.02 -28.68 -3.20
C ALA A 87 7.28 -29.96 -2.80
N THR A 88 5.97 -29.86 -2.51
CA THR A 88 5.16 -31.06 -2.15
C THR A 88 4.83 -31.97 -3.34
N LYS A 89 5.03 -31.52 -4.59
CA LYS A 89 4.82 -32.31 -5.80
C LYS A 89 6.10 -32.98 -6.33
N SER A 90 7.14 -33.04 -5.51
CA SER A 90 8.40 -33.64 -5.93
C SER A 90 8.23 -35.13 -6.28
N PRO A 91 8.96 -35.66 -7.28
CA PRO A 91 8.93 -37.09 -7.62
C PRO A 91 9.33 -37.98 -6.46
N GLU A 92 10.10 -37.47 -5.51
CA GLU A 92 10.56 -38.21 -4.35
C GLU A 92 9.39 -38.54 -3.40
N ILE A 93 8.51 -37.59 -3.16
CA ILE A 93 7.28 -37.80 -2.36
C ILE A 93 6.41 -38.86 -3.03
N ALA A 94 6.30 -38.80 -4.36
CA ALA A 94 5.50 -39.75 -5.12
C ALA A 94 6.00 -41.19 -4.97
N ARG A 95 7.32 -41.38 -4.90
CA ARG A 95 7.95 -42.72 -4.82
C ARG A 95 8.16 -43.23 -3.41
N LYS A 96 8.62 -42.38 -2.51
CA LYS A 96 9.11 -42.78 -1.17
C LYS A 96 8.29 -42.19 -0.01
N GLY A 97 7.34 -41.29 -0.31
CA GLY A 97 6.55 -40.61 0.71
C GLY A 97 7.35 -39.58 1.49
N LEU A 98 7.01 -39.39 2.77
CA LEU A 98 7.68 -38.45 3.69
C LEU A 98 9.02 -39.02 4.20
N SER A 99 9.95 -39.24 3.32
CA SER A 99 11.27 -39.82 3.60
C SER A 99 12.34 -38.74 3.79
N GLU A 100 13.55 -39.16 4.20
CA GLU A 100 14.68 -38.25 4.39
C GLU A 100 15.09 -37.53 3.08
N GLU A 101 14.85 -38.15 1.91
CA GLU A 101 15.13 -37.51 0.63
C GLU A 101 14.25 -36.28 0.41
N PHE A 102 13.06 -36.22 1.00
CA PHE A 102 12.25 -35.01 1.00
C PHE A 102 12.87 -33.86 1.78
N GLN A 103 13.76 -34.13 2.73
CA GLN A 103 14.54 -33.12 3.44
C GLN A 103 15.33 -32.20 2.50
N ALA A 104 15.87 -32.76 1.40
CA ALA A 104 16.59 -31.97 0.40
C ALA A 104 15.69 -30.96 -0.31
N GLU A 105 14.45 -31.34 -0.62
CA GLU A 105 13.46 -30.42 -1.22
C GLU A 105 13.03 -29.31 -0.24
N LEU A 106 12.89 -29.64 1.06
CA LEU A 106 12.62 -28.64 2.08
C LEU A 106 13.77 -27.64 2.21
N THR A 107 15.01 -28.13 2.17
CA THR A 107 16.19 -27.27 2.19
C THR A 107 16.25 -26.38 0.94
N ARG A 108 15.93 -26.94 -0.23
CA ARG A 108 15.83 -26.17 -1.46
C ARG A 108 14.75 -25.09 -1.38
N LEU A 109 13.57 -25.40 -0.85
CA LEU A 109 12.49 -24.45 -0.63
C LEU A 109 12.97 -23.26 0.23
N LEU A 110 13.66 -23.53 1.33
CA LEU A 110 14.24 -22.51 2.18
C LEU A 110 15.27 -21.66 1.41
N LEU A 111 16.09 -22.24 0.54
CA LEU A 111 17.09 -21.51 -0.23
C LEU A 111 16.47 -20.60 -1.28
N VAL A 112 15.46 -21.05 -2.02
CA VAL A 112 14.84 -20.28 -3.11
C VAL A 112 13.77 -19.31 -2.65
N THR A 113 13.25 -19.48 -1.42
CA THR A 113 12.20 -18.63 -0.86
C THR A 113 12.70 -17.96 0.43
N PRO A 114 13.45 -16.83 0.35
CA PRO A 114 14.10 -16.22 1.51
C PRO A 114 13.16 -15.85 2.66
N ALA A 115 11.91 -15.56 2.35
CA ALA A 115 10.90 -15.20 3.35
C ALA A 115 10.47 -16.38 4.22
N VAL A 116 10.68 -17.63 3.77
CA VAL A 116 10.41 -18.83 4.57
C VAL A 116 11.62 -19.10 5.46
N GLU A 117 11.41 -19.06 6.77
CA GLU A 117 12.47 -19.30 7.75
C GLU A 117 12.49 -20.72 8.28
N GLU A 118 11.33 -21.32 8.42
CA GLU A 118 11.18 -22.65 8.97
C GLU A 118 10.05 -23.41 8.28
N VAL A 119 10.23 -24.69 8.09
CA VAL A 119 9.22 -25.59 7.55
C VAL A 119 9.12 -26.85 8.40
N VAL A 120 7.91 -27.32 8.60
CA VAL A 120 7.59 -28.52 9.33
C VAL A 120 6.67 -29.39 8.49
N VAL A 121 6.99 -30.68 8.37
CA VAL A 121 6.13 -31.66 7.72
C VAL A 121 5.51 -32.55 8.77
N LEU A 122 4.19 -32.61 8.77
CA LEU A 122 3.41 -33.49 9.64
C LEU A 122 2.81 -34.61 8.82
N ASP A 123 2.69 -35.79 9.42
CA ASP A 123 1.91 -36.87 8.83
C ASP A 123 0.39 -36.63 9.08
N ILE A 124 -0.44 -37.53 8.54
CA ILE A 124 -1.91 -37.47 8.67
C ILE A 124 -2.42 -37.59 10.11
N ALA A 125 -1.58 -38.08 11.04
CA ALA A 125 -1.86 -38.19 12.46
C ALA A 125 -1.42 -36.95 13.24
N GLY A 126 -0.70 -36.00 12.60
CA GLY A 126 -0.21 -34.78 13.22
C GLY A 126 1.18 -34.91 13.84
N HIS A 127 1.89 -36.02 13.63
CA HIS A 127 3.25 -36.16 14.12
C HIS A 127 4.24 -35.50 13.19
N ILE A 128 5.21 -34.81 13.76
CA ILE A 128 6.30 -34.19 13.00
C ILE A 128 7.20 -35.28 12.39
N ARG A 129 7.33 -35.27 11.08
CA ARG A 129 8.18 -36.24 10.33
C ARG A 129 9.49 -35.60 9.90
N LEU A 130 9.43 -34.37 9.40
CA LEU A 130 10.58 -33.63 8.94
C LEU A 130 10.47 -32.17 9.38
N GLN A 131 11.62 -31.58 9.62
CA GLN A 131 11.70 -30.15 9.97
C GLN A 131 12.99 -29.58 9.40
N ALA A 132 12.93 -28.36 8.86
CA ALA A 132 14.09 -27.63 8.40
C ALA A 132 13.98 -26.15 8.75
N SER A 133 15.09 -25.55 9.12
CA SER A 133 15.19 -24.12 9.45
C SER A 133 16.38 -23.49 8.73
N ARG A 134 16.22 -22.24 8.34
CA ARG A 134 17.26 -21.45 7.67
C ARG A 134 18.39 -21.03 8.62
N PHE A 135 18.06 -20.71 9.87
CA PHE A 135 18.95 -20.01 10.78
C PHE A 135 19.51 -20.90 11.89
N ARG A 136 18.98 -22.09 12.08
CA ARG A 136 19.44 -22.99 13.12
C ARG A 136 19.45 -24.45 12.66
N ALA A 137 20.41 -25.21 13.17
CA ALA A 137 20.30 -26.65 13.14
C ALA A 137 19.15 -27.05 14.10
N ILE A 138 18.23 -27.87 13.61
CA ILE A 138 17.12 -28.36 14.42
C ILE A 138 17.63 -29.56 15.22
N LEU A 139 17.59 -29.43 16.53
CA LEU A 139 17.88 -30.52 17.44
C LEU A 139 16.60 -31.31 17.76
N PRO A 140 16.69 -32.62 18.06
CA PRO A 140 15.51 -33.45 18.40
C PRO A 140 14.68 -32.91 19.56
N GLU A 141 15.25 -32.05 20.39
CA GLU A 141 14.64 -31.44 21.55
C GLU A 141 13.92 -30.12 21.26
N ASP A 142 14.14 -29.54 20.07
CA ASP A 142 13.51 -28.29 19.62
C ASP A 142 12.03 -28.54 19.24
N LYS A 143 11.17 -28.50 20.24
CA LYS A 143 9.71 -28.62 20.04
C LYS A 143 8.99 -27.26 19.93
N ASP A 144 9.72 -26.18 19.68
CA ASP A 144 9.26 -24.84 20.01
C ASP A 144 8.25 -24.23 19.00
N GLU A 145 8.08 -24.78 17.82
CA GLU A 145 7.06 -24.29 16.89
C GLU A 145 6.20 -25.42 16.30
N ILE A 146 5.23 -25.86 17.12
CA ILE A 146 4.19 -26.78 16.65
C ILE A 146 3.20 -26.00 15.79
N PRO A 147 2.93 -26.44 14.55
CA PRO A 147 1.89 -25.85 13.74
C PRO A 147 0.55 -25.74 14.48
N PRO A 148 -0.15 -24.61 14.36
CA PRO A 148 -1.47 -24.46 14.97
C PRO A 148 -2.43 -25.58 14.51
N GLN A 149 -3.24 -26.10 15.40
CA GLN A 149 -4.18 -27.17 15.05
C GLN A 149 -5.13 -26.75 13.92
N THR A 150 -5.50 -25.47 13.86
CA THR A 150 -6.31 -24.92 12.76
C THR A 150 -5.64 -25.03 11.40
N ALA A 151 -4.31 -24.88 11.34
CA ALA A 151 -3.53 -25.06 10.13
C ALA A 151 -3.57 -26.53 9.69
N PHE A 152 -3.35 -27.44 10.63
CA PHE A 152 -3.41 -28.87 10.41
C PHE A 152 -4.78 -29.32 9.87
N GLU A 153 -5.86 -28.95 10.55
CA GLU A 153 -7.22 -29.33 10.18
C GLU A 153 -7.66 -28.75 8.81
N THR A 154 -7.20 -27.55 8.49
CA THR A 154 -7.52 -26.91 7.20
C THR A 154 -6.78 -27.59 6.05
N ALA A 155 -5.48 -27.83 6.23
CA ALA A 155 -4.66 -28.48 5.20
C ALA A 155 -5.04 -29.96 5.03
N LYS A 156 -5.46 -30.65 6.09
CA LYS A 156 -6.00 -32.02 6.05
C LYS A 156 -7.26 -32.13 5.17
N LYS A 157 -8.01 -31.05 5.00
CA LYS A 157 -9.16 -30.97 4.08
C LYS A 157 -8.77 -30.64 2.64
N GLY A 158 -7.48 -30.69 2.29
CA GLY A 158 -6.96 -30.39 0.95
C GLY A 158 -6.89 -28.89 0.63
N ARG A 159 -7.08 -28.00 1.62
CA ARG A 159 -7.07 -26.54 1.42
C ARG A 159 -5.82 -25.93 2.03
N SER A 160 -5.29 -24.89 1.39
CA SER A 160 -4.25 -24.09 2.02
C SER A 160 -4.79 -23.31 3.21
N PHE A 161 -3.95 -23.17 4.22
CA PHE A 161 -4.19 -22.34 5.40
C PHE A 161 -3.26 -21.14 5.35
N LEU A 162 -3.81 -19.95 5.58
CA LEU A 162 -3.08 -18.73 5.84
C LEU A 162 -3.43 -18.28 7.25
N GLY A 163 -2.43 -18.27 8.14
CA GLY A 163 -2.61 -17.87 9.52
C GLY A 163 -2.74 -16.37 9.72
N PRO A 164 -3.08 -15.92 10.93
CA PRO A 164 -3.00 -14.52 11.29
C PRO A 164 -1.55 -14.06 11.36
N VAL A 165 -1.34 -12.74 11.21
CA VAL A 165 -0.04 -12.12 11.47
C VAL A 165 0.22 -12.11 12.98
N TYR A 166 1.41 -12.53 13.38
CA TYR A 166 1.87 -12.46 14.77
C TYR A 166 3.27 -11.89 14.84
N PHE A 167 3.68 -11.40 16.01
CA PHE A 167 4.98 -10.81 16.21
C PHE A 167 5.85 -11.72 17.06
N ALA A 168 7.07 -11.96 16.62
CA ALA A 168 8.07 -12.76 17.34
C ALA A 168 9.44 -12.08 17.25
N ARG A 169 10.41 -12.55 18.03
CA ARG A 169 11.80 -12.10 18.01
C ARG A 169 11.96 -10.56 18.04
N GLY A 170 11.32 -9.90 19.00
CA GLY A 170 11.53 -8.47 19.22
C GLY A 170 10.78 -7.54 18.25
N SER A 171 9.63 -7.95 17.73
CA SER A 171 8.70 -7.19 16.90
C SER A 171 8.76 -7.47 15.40
N GLU A 172 9.39 -8.54 14.96
CA GLU A 172 9.30 -8.95 13.56
C GLU A 172 7.92 -9.57 13.27
N PRO A 173 7.26 -9.17 12.17
CA PRO A 173 5.96 -9.73 11.79
C PRO A 173 6.14 -11.05 11.05
N TYR A 174 5.43 -12.07 11.50
CA TYR A 174 5.39 -13.40 10.91
C TYR A 174 3.98 -13.79 10.51
N ASN A 175 3.90 -14.71 9.56
CA ASN A 175 2.69 -15.42 9.21
C ASN A 175 3.01 -16.90 9.09
N SER A 176 1.99 -17.75 9.16
CA SER A 176 2.10 -19.18 8.91
C SER A 176 1.26 -19.59 7.73
N ILE A 177 1.83 -20.43 6.86
CA ILE A 177 1.15 -21.01 5.71
C ILE A 177 1.22 -22.53 5.85
N ALA A 178 0.11 -23.23 5.59
CA ALA A 178 0.12 -24.67 5.50
C ALA A 178 -0.52 -25.12 4.19
N VAL A 179 0.08 -26.12 3.57
CA VAL A 179 -0.41 -26.75 2.34
C VAL A 179 -0.47 -28.27 2.49
N PRO A 180 -1.43 -28.95 1.85
CA PRO A 180 -1.47 -30.41 1.84
C PRO A 180 -0.28 -30.98 1.08
N VAL A 181 0.25 -32.10 1.56
CA VAL A 181 1.22 -32.95 0.86
C VAL A 181 0.45 -34.12 0.30
N GLU A 182 0.30 -34.15 -1.02
CA GLU A 182 -0.50 -35.16 -1.72
C GLU A 182 0.38 -36.04 -2.58
N ARG A 183 0.07 -37.30 -2.62
CA ARG A 183 0.60 -38.29 -3.58
C ARG A 183 -0.22 -38.23 -4.87
N PHE A 184 0.09 -39.13 -5.82
CA PHE A 184 -0.72 -39.30 -7.01
C PHE A 184 -2.21 -39.49 -6.69
N ALA A 185 -3.07 -38.90 -7.53
CA ALA A 185 -4.52 -39.00 -7.41
C ALA A 185 -5.16 -38.31 -6.17
N GLY A 186 -4.44 -37.40 -5.49
CA GLY A 186 -5.01 -36.64 -4.37
C GLY A 186 -5.00 -37.36 -3.04
N GLU A 187 -4.22 -38.46 -2.91
CA GLU A 187 -4.02 -39.13 -1.63
C GLU A 187 -3.20 -38.24 -0.70
N LEU A 188 -3.84 -37.79 0.39
CA LEU A 188 -3.18 -36.95 1.40
C LEU A 188 -2.18 -37.79 2.19
N MET A 189 -0.93 -37.39 2.20
CA MET A 189 0.15 -38.04 2.92
C MET A 189 0.54 -37.27 4.19
N GLY A 190 0.30 -35.97 4.21
CA GLY A 190 0.70 -35.11 5.31
C GLY A 190 0.44 -33.66 5.00
N ILE A 191 1.06 -32.80 5.78
CA ILE A 191 0.91 -31.34 5.70
C ILE A 191 2.30 -30.71 5.78
N LEU A 192 2.57 -29.78 4.88
CA LEU A 192 3.73 -28.90 4.93
C LEU A 192 3.29 -27.57 5.53
N TRP A 193 3.79 -27.23 6.69
CA TRP A 193 3.63 -25.93 7.33
C TRP A 193 4.92 -25.12 7.22
N ALA A 194 4.78 -23.82 7.05
CA ALA A 194 5.90 -22.88 6.94
C ALA A 194 5.68 -21.64 7.79
N LYS A 195 6.77 -21.18 8.43
CA LYS A 195 6.87 -19.89 9.07
C LYS A 195 7.45 -18.88 8.10
N VAL A 196 6.70 -17.81 7.85
CA VAL A 196 7.03 -16.79 6.85
C VAL A 196 7.31 -15.46 7.53
N ASN A 197 8.48 -14.89 7.29
CA ASN A 197 8.84 -13.56 7.77
C ASN A 197 8.29 -12.51 6.81
N LEU A 198 7.38 -11.68 7.29
CA LEU A 198 6.73 -10.63 6.50
C LEU A 198 7.59 -9.37 6.32
N LYS A 199 8.77 -9.30 6.91
CA LYS A 199 9.71 -8.20 6.71
C LYS A 199 10.04 -8.00 5.21
N TYR A 200 10.08 -9.09 4.45
CA TYR A 200 10.29 -9.03 3.00
C TYR A 200 9.17 -8.32 2.24
N ILE A 201 7.94 -8.26 2.76
CA ILE A 201 6.85 -7.45 2.19
C ILE A 201 7.20 -5.97 2.27
N TRP A 202 7.82 -5.54 3.37
CA TRP A 202 8.21 -4.15 3.56
C TRP A 202 9.19 -3.67 2.49
N GLU A 203 10.15 -4.50 2.12
CA GLU A 203 11.10 -4.21 1.05
C GLU A 203 10.40 -4.07 -0.32
N ILE A 204 9.41 -4.92 -0.58
CA ILE A 204 8.58 -4.88 -1.79
C ILE A 204 7.73 -3.60 -1.83
N ILE A 205 7.12 -3.22 -0.71
CA ILE A 205 6.27 -2.01 -0.61
C ILE A 205 7.11 -0.74 -0.71
N GLN A 206 8.29 -0.68 -0.09
CA GLN A 206 9.20 0.47 -0.23
C GLN A 206 9.67 0.69 -1.68
N GLY A 207 9.70 -0.36 -2.49
CA GLY A 207 9.98 -0.27 -3.92
C GLY A 207 8.86 0.35 -4.75
N ILE A 208 7.66 0.57 -4.18
CA ILE A 208 6.59 1.35 -4.80
C ILE A 208 6.97 2.83 -4.66
N LYS A 209 7.82 3.33 -5.56
CA LYS A 209 8.05 4.76 -5.70
C LYS A 209 6.73 5.39 -6.12
N VAL A 210 6.14 6.16 -5.21
CA VAL A 210 5.20 7.20 -5.60
C VAL A 210 6.03 8.18 -6.43
N GLU A 211 5.91 8.14 -7.75
CA GLU A 211 6.37 9.25 -8.58
C GLU A 211 5.57 10.47 -8.14
N ARG A 212 6.17 11.26 -7.24
CA ARG A 212 5.68 12.61 -7.03
C ARG A 212 5.79 13.31 -8.38
N PRO A 213 4.75 13.97 -8.86
CA PRO A 213 4.88 14.93 -9.92
C PRO A 213 5.57 16.19 -9.35
N ASP A 214 6.81 16.04 -8.92
CA ASP A 214 7.69 17.16 -8.63
C ASP A 214 8.32 17.52 -9.95
N THR A 215 7.76 18.48 -10.61
CA THR A 215 8.47 19.44 -11.47
C THR A 215 7.54 20.03 -12.53
N LEU A 216 6.77 20.99 -12.13
CA LEU A 216 6.44 22.10 -13.04
C LEU A 216 6.49 23.40 -12.22
N ILE A 217 7.67 23.72 -11.70
CA ILE A 217 8.02 25.11 -11.37
C ILE A 217 9.37 25.35 -12.05
N SER A 218 9.28 25.86 -13.25
CA SER A 218 10.38 26.57 -13.90
C SER A 218 9.77 27.74 -14.63
#